data_29647525311f057ccc6981dfa29530c4
#
_entry.id   29647525311f057ccc6981dfa29530c4
#
_cell.length_a   1.000
_cell.length_b   1.000
_cell.length_c   1.000
_cell.angle_alpha   90.00
_cell.angle_beta   90.00
_cell.angle_gamma   90.00
#
_symmetry.space_group_name_H-M   'P 1'
#
loop_
_entity.id
_entity.type
_entity.pdbx_description
1 polymer ?
#
loop_
_entity_poly.entity_id
_entity_poly.type
_entity_poly.pdbx_seq_one_letter_code
_entity_poly.pdbx_strand_id
1 'polypeptide(L)'
;PVRFRAPQQAIGMKIYVLGSTSFMKEMVDATNKLCVLGHEGWIHPHYIAFVRGEKPEHVARWQNGERAALKRENNYFHEHYKNILDSEAVLVVNLEKHGIKNYIGGNVLMEMSQAYVNDKKIFFLNSMPTGLSYMDEIEAMDPICLRGDLESISVT
;
A
#
# COMPACT_ATOMS: atom_id res chain seq x y z
N PRO A 1 -28.46 24.36 14.99
CA PRO A 1 -27.04 24.01 15.16
C PRO A 1 -26.83 22.63 14.59
N VAL A 2 -26.06 22.54 13.47
CA VAL A 2 -25.68 21.30 12.86
C VAL A 2 -24.70 20.63 13.83
N ARG A 3 -25.12 19.57 14.51
CA ARG A 3 -24.21 18.72 15.27
C ARG A 3 -23.41 17.94 14.25
N PHE A 4 -22.14 18.30 14.05
CA PHE A 4 -21.18 17.41 13.44
C PHE A 4 -21.12 16.14 14.31
N ARG A 5 -21.64 15.02 13.79
CA ARG A 5 -21.31 13.73 14.37
C ARG A 5 -19.81 13.57 14.25
N ALA A 6 -19.15 13.30 15.37
CA ALA A 6 -17.79 12.80 15.34
C ALA A 6 -17.74 11.62 14.34
N PRO A 7 -16.67 11.49 13.52
CA PRO A 7 -16.57 10.37 12.62
C PRO A 7 -16.82 9.09 13.43
N GLN A 8 -17.77 8.28 12.96
CA GLN A 8 -18.07 7.02 13.58
C GLN A 8 -16.75 6.25 13.63
N GLN A 9 -16.31 5.86 14.83
CA GLN A 9 -15.06 5.15 15.02
C GLN A 9 -15.06 3.94 14.08
N ALA A 10 -14.07 3.83 13.20
CA ALA A 10 -13.98 2.72 12.28
C ALA A 10 -13.99 1.42 13.09
N ILE A 11 -14.90 0.49 12.77
CA ILE A 11 -15.05 -0.80 13.46
C ILE A 11 -13.99 -1.80 12.97
N GLY A 12 -13.41 -1.54 11.78
CA GLY A 12 -12.41 -2.39 11.14
C GLY A 12 -10.97 -2.08 11.52
N MET A 13 -10.05 -2.73 10.84
CA MET A 13 -8.62 -2.56 11.03
C MET A 13 -8.11 -1.24 10.41
N LYS A 14 -7.04 -0.71 10.98
CA LYS A 14 -6.23 0.33 10.36
C LYS A 14 -5.25 -0.31 9.38
N ILE A 15 -5.45 -0.04 8.09
CA ILE A 15 -4.74 -0.71 6.98
C ILE A 15 -3.99 0.32 6.14
N TYR A 16 -2.67 0.16 6.06
CA TYR A 16 -1.82 0.99 5.22
C TYR A 16 -1.64 0.35 3.84
N VAL A 17 -1.88 1.10 2.77
CA VAL A 17 -1.84 0.60 1.40
C VAL A 17 -0.46 0.78 0.79
N LEU A 18 0.10 -0.30 0.27
CA LEU A 18 1.41 -0.40 -0.36
C LEU A 18 1.27 -0.85 -1.82
N GLY A 19 2.27 -0.52 -2.62
CA GLY A 19 2.34 -0.98 -4.01
C GLY A 19 3.39 -0.22 -4.82
N SER A 20 3.62 -0.66 -6.04
CA SER A 20 4.46 0.06 -6.98
C SER A 20 3.86 1.43 -7.31
N THR A 21 4.72 2.43 -7.51
CA THR A 21 4.29 3.75 -8.02
C THR A 21 3.55 3.67 -9.34
N SER A 22 3.75 2.60 -10.11
CA SER A 22 2.98 2.32 -11.34
C SER A 22 1.49 2.08 -11.08
N PHE A 23 1.10 1.75 -9.84
CA PHE A 23 -0.27 1.41 -9.44
C PHE A 23 -0.91 2.49 -8.56
N MET A 24 -0.44 3.73 -8.63
CA MET A 24 -0.88 4.81 -7.75
C MET A 24 -2.40 4.99 -7.74
N LYS A 25 -3.03 5.00 -8.89
CA LYS A 25 -4.48 5.18 -9.01
C LYS A 25 -5.23 4.03 -8.34
N GLU A 26 -4.82 2.80 -8.63
CA GLU A 26 -5.44 1.59 -8.08
C GLU A 26 -5.23 1.50 -6.56
N MET A 27 -4.09 1.98 -6.06
CA MET A 27 -3.81 2.07 -4.63
C MET A 27 -4.73 3.08 -3.93
N VAL A 28 -4.96 4.24 -4.54
CA VAL A 28 -5.91 5.25 -4.02
C VAL A 28 -7.34 4.69 -4.04
N ASP A 29 -7.74 4.03 -5.13
CA ASP A 29 -9.05 3.40 -5.25
C ASP A 29 -9.26 2.30 -4.18
N ALA A 30 -8.25 1.46 -3.95
CA ALA A 30 -8.29 0.44 -2.90
C ALA A 30 -8.40 1.05 -1.50
N THR A 31 -7.67 2.13 -1.24
CA THR A 31 -7.75 2.88 0.03
C THR A 31 -9.17 3.38 0.28
N ASN A 32 -9.79 3.99 -0.72
CA ASN A 32 -11.16 4.48 -0.62
C ASN A 32 -12.15 3.33 -0.39
N LYS A 33 -11.96 2.21 -1.08
CA LYS A 33 -12.81 1.02 -0.92
C LYS A 33 -12.72 0.44 0.50
N LEU A 34 -11.53 0.37 1.08
CA LEU A 34 -11.34 -0.05 2.47
C LEU A 34 -12.14 0.84 3.44
N CYS A 35 -12.12 2.16 3.23
CA CYS A 35 -12.90 3.09 4.05
C CYS A 35 -14.40 2.87 3.91
N VAL A 36 -14.91 2.65 2.69
CA VAL A 36 -16.32 2.32 2.43
C VAL A 36 -16.73 1.03 3.14
N LEU A 37 -15.81 0.06 3.22
CA LEU A 37 -16.05 -1.23 3.90
C LEU A 37 -15.95 -1.17 5.43
N GLY A 38 -15.65 -0.01 6.00
CA GLY A 38 -15.61 0.20 7.45
C GLY A 38 -14.24 0.05 8.10
N HIS A 39 -13.18 -0.09 7.30
CA HIS A 39 -11.80 -0.04 7.78
C HIS A 39 -11.28 1.39 7.83
N GLU A 40 -10.21 1.62 8.56
CA GLU A 40 -9.40 2.83 8.44
C GLU A 40 -8.31 2.59 7.39
N GLY A 41 -8.68 2.72 6.11
CA GLY A 41 -7.75 2.66 4.99
C GLY A 41 -6.97 3.96 4.85
N TRP A 42 -5.66 3.87 4.67
CA TRP A 42 -4.84 5.05 4.44
C TRP A 42 -3.62 4.74 3.56
N ILE A 43 -3.07 5.79 2.98
CA ILE A 43 -1.98 5.73 2.02
C ILE A 43 -1.09 6.96 2.21
N HIS A 44 0.16 6.88 1.78
CA HIS A 44 1.04 8.04 1.82
C HIS A 44 0.41 9.22 1.04
N PRO A 45 0.33 10.43 1.64
CA PRO A 45 -0.37 11.57 1.02
C PRO A 45 0.13 11.97 -0.36
N HIS A 46 1.41 11.72 -0.65
CA HIS A 46 1.99 12.03 -1.96
C HIS A 46 1.34 11.24 -3.09
N TYR A 47 0.90 10.00 -2.87
CA TYR A 47 0.20 9.24 -3.90
C TYR A 47 -1.13 9.88 -4.27
N ILE A 48 -1.87 10.40 -3.31
CA ILE A 48 -3.10 11.14 -3.56
C ILE A 48 -2.79 12.40 -4.37
N ALA A 49 -1.76 13.14 -3.98
CA ALA A 49 -1.32 14.34 -4.68
C ALA A 49 -0.89 14.04 -6.13
N PHE A 50 -0.16 12.95 -6.35
CA PHE A 50 0.26 12.55 -7.72
C PHE A 50 -0.94 12.18 -8.60
N VAL A 51 -1.91 11.45 -8.08
CA VAL A 51 -3.13 11.08 -8.82
C VAL A 51 -3.95 12.32 -9.17
N ARG A 52 -3.93 13.35 -8.34
CA ARG A 52 -4.60 14.64 -8.58
C ARG A 52 -3.81 15.58 -9.48
N GLY A 53 -2.58 15.24 -9.88
CA GLY A 53 -1.71 16.11 -10.67
C GLY A 53 -1.15 17.31 -9.89
N GLU A 54 -1.09 17.24 -8.56
CA GLU A 54 -0.70 18.37 -7.70
C GLU A 54 0.83 18.54 -7.57
N LYS A 55 1.64 17.57 -7.95
CA LYS A 55 3.11 17.60 -7.84
C LYS A 55 3.79 17.32 -9.19
N PRO A 56 3.55 18.14 -10.23
CA PRO A 56 4.05 17.84 -11.58
C PRO A 56 5.58 17.83 -11.67
N GLU A 57 6.27 18.69 -10.93
CA GLU A 57 7.73 18.74 -10.91
C GLU A 57 8.35 17.49 -10.30
N HIS A 58 7.77 16.97 -9.22
CA HIS A 58 8.20 15.73 -8.60
C HIS A 58 8.03 14.56 -9.57
N VAL A 59 6.88 14.47 -10.23
CA VAL A 59 6.59 13.42 -11.21
C VAL A 59 7.59 13.50 -12.39
N ALA A 60 7.88 14.70 -12.89
CA ALA A 60 8.84 14.89 -13.97
C ALA A 60 10.25 14.41 -13.57
N ARG A 61 10.72 14.75 -12.39
CA ARG A 61 12.00 14.27 -11.85
C ARG A 61 12.03 12.74 -11.71
N TRP A 62 10.94 12.14 -11.24
CA TRP A 62 10.80 10.69 -11.14
C TRP A 62 10.91 10.01 -12.50
N GLN A 63 10.24 10.55 -13.51
CA GLN A 63 10.31 10.08 -14.90
C GLN A 63 11.70 10.24 -15.50
N ASN A 64 12.44 11.28 -15.11
CA ASN A 64 13.83 11.51 -15.51
C ASN A 64 14.86 10.63 -14.79
N GLY A 65 14.43 9.71 -13.95
CA GLY A 65 15.30 8.75 -13.27
C GLY A 65 15.88 9.21 -11.92
N GLU A 66 15.48 10.37 -11.39
CA GLU A 66 15.96 10.92 -10.11
C GLU A 66 15.31 10.22 -8.88
N ARG A 67 14.96 8.95 -9.01
CA ARG A 67 14.17 8.21 -8.01
C ARG A 67 14.88 8.08 -6.67
N ALA A 68 16.19 7.79 -6.69
CA ALA A 68 16.97 7.65 -5.47
C ALA A 68 17.08 8.99 -4.70
N ALA A 69 17.32 10.09 -5.43
CA ALA A 69 17.37 11.43 -4.84
C ALA A 69 16.04 11.81 -4.19
N LEU A 70 14.94 11.62 -4.92
CA LEU A 70 13.59 11.92 -4.42
C LEU A 70 13.23 11.10 -3.17
N LYS A 71 13.65 9.84 -3.10
CA LYS A 71 13.44 9.00 -1.90
C LYS A 71 14.16 9.55 -0.68
N ARG A 72 15.38 10.03 -0.85
CA ARG A 72 16.15 10.66 0.23
C ARG A 72 15.58 12.01 0.65
N GLU A 73 15.33 12.89 -0.33
CA GLU A 73 14.80 14.24 -0.08
C GLU A 73 13.45 14.22 0.65
N ASN A 74 12.60 13.27 0.32
CA ASN A 74 11.27 13.13 0.91
C ASN A 74 11.23 12.17 2.09
N ASN A 75 12.36 11.60 2.48
CA ASN A 75 12.47 10.67 3.62
C ASN A 75 11.50 9.48 3.55
N TYR A 76 11.23 8.96 2.35
CA TYR A 76 10.19 7.97 2.12
C TYR A 76 10.36 6.67 2.89
N PHE A 77 11.61 6.20 3.07
CA PHE A 77 11.84 4.97 3.83
C PHE A 77 11.36 5.09 5.27
N HIS A 78 11.68 6.20 5.94
CA HIS A 78 11.26 6.44 7.31
C HIS A 78 9.75 6.69 7.41
N GLU A 79 9.17 7.45 6.48
CA GLU A 79 7.74 7.73 6.47
C GLU A 79 6.91 6.46 6.26
N HIS A 80 7.28 5.61 5.29
CA HIS A 80 6.60 4.34 5.08
C HIS A 80 6.75 3.41 6.29
N TYR A 81 7.94 3.33 6.86
CA TYR A 81 8.17 2.53 8.08
C TYR A 81 7.28 2.99 9.23
N LYS A 82 7.24 4.29 9.50
CA LYS A 82 6.37 4.87 10.53
C LYS A 82 4.89 4.54 10.26
N ASN A 83 4.45 4.69 9.03
CA ASN A 83 3.07 4.41 8.65
C ASN A 83 2.70 2.93 8.82
N ILE A 84 3.63 2.04 8.51
CA ILE A 84 3.47 0.60 8.77
C ILE A 84 3.32 0.33 10.27
N LEU A 85 4.18 0.93 11.10
CA LEU A 85 4.10 0.77 12.56
C LEU A 85 2.78 1.28 13.14
N ASP A 86 2.24 2.37 12.60
CA ASP A 86 0.98 2.99 13.02
C ASP A 86 -0.26 2.22 12.52
N SER A 87 -0.08 1.12 11.79
CA SER A 87 -1.16 0.32 11.22
C SER A 87 -1.24 -1.06 11.87
N GLU A 88 -2.37 -1.72 11.76
CA GLU A 88 -2.58 -3.10 12.18
C GLU A 88 -2.26 -4.10 11.06
N ALA A 89 -2.41 -3.64 9.81
CA ALA A 89 -2.18 -4.43 8.62
C ALA A 89 -1.65 -3.57 7.48
N VAL A 90 -1.08 -4.22 6.48
CA VAL A 90 -0.79 -3.61 5.18
C VAL A 90 -1.57 -4.33 4.09
N LEU A 91 -2.03 -3.57 3.09
CA LEU A 91 -2.60 -4.10 1.87
C LEU A 91 -1.63 -3.82 0.72
N VAL A 92 -1.12 -4.86 0.11
CA VAL A 92 -0.26 -4.77 -1.07
C VAL A 92 -1.12 -4.85 -2.32
N VAL A 93 -1.13 -3.78 -3.11
CA VAL A 93 -1.79 -3.73 -4.42
C VAL A 93 -0.83 -4.29 -5.45
N ASN A 94 -0.96 -5.59 -5.75
CA ASN A 94 -0.06 -6.35 -6.62
C ASN A 94 -0.73 -6.61 -7.97
N LEU A 95 -0.43 -5.75 -8.94
CA LEU A 95 -0.94 -5.83 -10.31
C LEU A 95 0.17 -6.28 -11.28
N GLU A 96 -0.18 -6.43 -12.55
CA GLU A 96 0.80 -6.84 -13.57
C GLU A 96 1.79 -5.72 -13.86
N LYS A 97 3.07 -6.07 -13.87
CA LYS A 97 4.18 -5.20 -14.25
C LYS A 97 5.32 -6.05 -14.80
N HIS A 98 6.02 -5.54 -15.81
CA HIS A 98 7.13 -6.25 -16.46
C HIS A 98 6.74 -7.65 -16.99
N GLY A 99 5.49 -7.84 -17.41
CA GLY A 99 4.98 -9.14 -17.87
C GLY A 99 4.75 -10.16 -16.74
N ILE A 100 4.88 -9.76 -15.48
CA ILE A 100 4.68 -10.62 -14.32
C ILE A 100 3.34 -10.25 -13.66
N LYS A 101 2.45 -11.22 -13.57
CA LYS A 101 1.17 -11.04 -12.86
C LYS A 101 1.39 -10.93 -11.36
N ASN A 102 0.61 -10.08 -10.72
CA ASN A 102 0.65 -9.89 -9.27
C ASN A 102 2.03 -9.46 -8.76
N TYR A 103 2.70 -8.61 -9.52
CA TYR A 103 4.09 -8.20 -9.30
C TYR A 103 4.34 -7.56 -7.94
N ILE A 104 5.43 -7.97 -7.30
CA ILE A 104 5.98 -7.38 -6.08
C ILE A 104 7.39 -6.85 -6.40
N GLY A 105 7.60 -5.56 -6.29
CA GLY A 105 8.91 -4.95 -6.50
C GLY A 105 9.77 -4.90 -5.25
N GLY A 106 11.02 -4.49 -5.39
CA GLY A 106 11.98 -4.43 -4.29
C GLY A 106 11.55 -3.53 -3.13
N ASN A 107 10.96 -2.36 -3.42
CA ASN A 107 10.47 -1.47 -2.37
C ASN A 107 9.35 -2.12 -1.55
N VAL A 108 8.39 -2.72 -2.23
CA VAL A 108 7.25 -3.39 -1.58
C VAL A 108 7.73 -4.58 -0.77
N LEU A 109 8.71 -5.33 -1.27
CA LEU A 109 9.32 -6.44 -0.53
C LEU A 109 9.93 -5.97 0.80
N MET A 110 10.68 -4.85 0.78
CA MET A 110 11.24 -4.26 2.01
C MET A 110 10.15 -3.83 3.00
N GLU A 111 9.11 -3.20 2.50
CA GLU A 111 7.96 -2.75 3.32
C GLU A 111 7.18 -3.94 3.89
N MET A 112 7.00 -5.00 3.12
CA MET A 112 6.43 -6.26 3.60
C MET A 112 7.26 -6.85 4.75
N SER A 113 8.59 -6.86 4.63
CA SER A 113 9.46 -7.38 5.69
C SER A 113 9.35 -6.55 6.97
N GLN A 114 9.23 -5.24 6.85
CA GLN A 114 9.00 -4.34 7.99
C GLN A 114 7.65 -4.63 8.68
N ALA A 115 6.61 -4.86 7.89
CA ALA A 115 5.30 -5.26 8.42
C ALA A 115 5.37 -6.61 9.14
N TYR A 116 6.01 -7.59 8.52
CA TYR A 116 6.14 -8.94 9.06
C TYR A 116 6.87 -8.97 10.41
N VAL A 117 8.04 -8.34 10.51
CA VAL A 117 8.83 -8.33 11.76
C VAL A 117 8.20 -7.51 12.88
N ASN A 118 7.22 -6.67 12.56
CA ASN A 118 6.43 -5.91 13.53
C ASN A 118 5.02 -6.51 13.76
N ASP A 119 4.83 -7.77 13.40
CA ASP A 119 3.60 -8.55 13.63
C ASP A 119 2.34 -7.93 13.00
N LYS A 120 2.50 -7.23 11.88
CA LYS A 120 1.38 -6.70 11.10
C LYS A 120 0.87 -7.77 10.14
N LYS A 121 -0.44 -7.83 9.94
CA LYS A 121 -1.03 -8.68 8.89
C LYS A 121 -0.64 -8.15 7.52
N ILE A 122 -0.36 -9.05 6.58
CA ILE A 122 -0.05 -8.72 5.20
C ILE A 122 -1.14 -9.28 4.30
N PHE A 123 -1.91 -8.40 3.67
CA PHE A 123 -2.88 -8.76 2.65
C PHE A 123 -2.32 -8.46 1.26
N PHE A 124 -2.53 -9.40 0.34
CA PHE A 124 -2.36 -9.16 -1.09
C PHE A 124 -3.73 -8.95 -1.73
N LEU A 125 -3.87 -7.90 -2.52
CA LEU A 125 -5.12 -7.66 -3.26
C LEU A 125 -5.45 -8.85 -4.17
N ASN A 126 -4.45 -9.40 -4.87
CA ASN A 126 -4.56 -10.51 -5.78
C ASN A 126 -3.82 -11.76 -5.26
N SER A 127 -3.64 -12.74 -6.12
CA SER A 127 -2.93 -13.98 -5.80
C SER A 127 -1.42 -13.77 -5.68
N MET A 128 -0.70 -14.80 -5.25
CA MET A 128 0.77 -14.81 -5.21
C MET A 128 1.35 -14.57 -6.60
N PRO A 129 2.43 -13.79 -6.73
CA PRO A 129 3.19 -13.73 -7.97
C PRO A 129 3.89 -15.05 -8.27
N THR A 130 4.42 -15.18 -9.48
CA THR A 130 5.29 -16.28 -9.88
C THR A 130 6.49 -15.73 -10.66
N GLY A 131 7.60 -16.45 -10.64
CA GLY A 131 8.76 -16.12 -11.47
C GLY A 131 9.65 -14.98 -10.96
N LEU A 132 9.46 -14.54 -9.73
CA LEU A 132 10.37 -13.60 -9.08
C LEU A 132 11.49 -14.36 -8.38
N SER A 133 12.71 -13.81 -8.42
CA SER A 133 13.89 -14.45 -7.80
C SER A 133 13.83 -14.51 -6.27
N TYR A 134 12.92 -13.76 -5.65
CA TYR A 134 12.72 -13.68 -4.19
C TYR A 134 11.36 -14.26 -3.75
N MET A 135 10.89 -15.29 -4.44
CA MET A 135 9.61 -15.94 -4.07
C MET A 135 9.66 -16.56 -2.67
N ASP A 136 10.82 -17.12 -2.28
CA ASP A 136 10.98 -17.74 -0.97
C ASP A 136 10.72 -16.73 0.17
N GLU A 137 11.21 -15.51 0.03
CA GLU A 137 11.00 -14.44 0.99
C GLU A 137 9.53 -14.03 1.07
N ILE A 138 8.85 -13.93 -0.08
CA ILE A 138 7.43 -13.60 -0.12
C ILE A 138 6.60 -14.70 0.55
N GLU A 139 6.84 -15.94 0.19
CA GLU A 139 6.12 -17.10 0.75
C GLU A 139 6.37 -17.25 2.25
N ALA A 140 7.60 -17.00 2.71
CA ALA A 140 7.95 -17.08 4.12
C ALA A 140 7.19 -16.07 4.99
N MET A 141 6.80 -14.94 4.44
CA MET A 141 5.99 -13.92 5.14
C MET A 141 4.50 -14.25 5.19
N ASP A 142 4.06 -15.31 4.53
CA ASP A 142 2.72 -15.89 4.56
C ASP A 142 1.60 -14.85 4.34
N PRO A 143 1.60 -14.12 3.21
CA PRO A 143 0.58 -13.12 2.95
C PRO A 143 -0.79 -13.74 2.71
N ILE A 144 -1.84 -13.04 3.12
CA ILE A 144 -3.23 -13.44 2.90
C ILE A 144 -3.70 -12.90 1.55
N CYS A 145 -3.90 -13.78 0.58
CA CYS A 145 -4.35 -13.42 -0.77
C CYS A 145 -5.86 -13.23 -0.80
N LEU A 146 -6.31 -12.01 -1.13
CA LEU A 146 -7.74 -11.66 -1.17
C LEU A 146 -8.41 -12.00 -2.52
N ARG A 147 -7.61 -12.29 -3.55
CA ARG A 147 -8.11 -12.63 -4.89
C ARG A 147 -9.09 -11.60 -5.46
N GLY A 148 -8.79 -10.32 -5.26
CA GLY A 148 -9.59 -9.19 -5.71
C GLY A 148 -10.76 -8.82 -4.79
N ASP A 149 -10.99 -9.56 -3.72
CA ASP A 149 -12.13 -9.37 -2.82
C ASP A 149 -11.74 -8.71 -1.49
N LEU A 150 -11.79 -7.38 -1.45
CA LEU A 150 -11.55 -6.61 -0.22
C LEU A 150 -12.62 -6.85 0.85
N GLU A 151 -13.80 -7.31 0.47
CA GLU A 151 -14.89 -7.61 1.42
C GLU A 151 -14.56 -8.83 2.30
N SER A 152 -13.61 -9.67 1.88
CA SER A 152 -13.16 -10.82 2.67
C SER A 152 -12.35 -10.43 3.91
N ILE A 153 -11.88 -9.17 4.02
CA ILE A 153 -11.24 -8.68 5.24
C ILE A 153 -12.32 -8.46 6.30
N SER A 154 -12.20 -9.19 7.42
CA SER A 154 -13.18 -9.10 8.50
C SER A 154 -13.17 -7.73 9.18
N VAL A 155 -14.36 -7.18 9.47
CA VAL A 155 -14.55 -5.90 10.19
C VAL A 155 -14.83 -6.11 11.68
N THR A 156 -14.78 -7.34 12.18
CA THR A 156 -15.02 -7.69 13.60
C THR A 156 -13.73 -7.77 14.41
#